data_eba0eff064a2e57f385e8eaddf5bfd30
#
_entry.id   eba0eff064a2e57f385e8eaddf5bfd30
#
_cell.length_a   1.000
_cell.length_b   1.000
_cell.length_c   1.000
_cell.angle_alpha   90.00
_cell.angle_beta   90.00
_cell.angle_gamma   90.00
#
_symmetry.space_group_name_H-M   'P 1'
#
loop_
_entity.id
_entity.type
_entity.pdbx_description
1 polymer ?
#
loop_
_entity_poly.entity_id
_entity_poly.type
_entity_poly.pdbx_seq_one_letter_code
_entity_poly.pdbx_strand_id
1 'polypeptide(L)'
;MTEATHPCPSDLPLLPQIYRLASVNSHADAAGCLHHTAHLFHTQASFKACWSSRQLDARLRSGVLVSPRWSGPGRSENGCLAIARLVVLERPVAELGLFQTVLPGWQVEPALLQRAHRLWIALPVSHRLLLNALFWDGERFRRFCTGPSSMEGHHHDPAGNLRHTLEVAEQVRALATDRAYVDQALAVLAALLHDAGKAEEYRRRADGSWGMSDRGRLIGHRTTVIEWVAGAIARWRIRLPAGHEMALLHILGAVAHAPAWMGLREPQTPEAELLSLADRLSGTDDLMQRLLPSGAGWGAYHKHLGRRPYRVAAPESV
;
A
#
# COMPACT_ATOMS: atom_id res chain seq x y z
N MET A 1 51.24 -3.41 -18.37
CA MET A 1 50.71 -3.77 -17.05
C MET A 1 49.85 -2.59 -16.58
N THR A 2 48.55 -2.64 -16.80
CA THR A 2 47.57 -1.62 -16.38
C THR A 2 47.04 -2.07 -15.03
N GLU A 3 47.35 -1.32 -13.98
CA GLU A 3 46.78 -1.49 -12.64
C GLU A 3 45.27 -1.24 -12.70
N ALA A 4 44.52 -2.25 -12.32
CA ALA A 4 43.08 -2.12 -12.09
C ALA A 4 42.90 -1.34 -10.78
N THR A 5 42.50 -0.08 -10.89
CA THR A 5 42.07 0.75 -9.75
C THR A 5 40.82 0.11 -9.14
N HIS A 6 40.97 -0.45 -7.93
CA HIS A 6 39.83 -0.86 -7.12
C HIS A 6 39.00 0.38 -6.75
N PRO A 7 37.65 0.37 -6.94
CA PRO A 7 36.81 1.48 -6.54
C PRO A 7 36.90 1.68 -5.02
N CYS A 8 37.01 2.95 -4.62
CA CYS A 8 37.03 3.35 -3.23
C CYS A 8 35.72 2.96 -2.53
N PRO A 9 35.74 2.51 -1.25
CA PRO A 9 34.51 2.08 -0.52
C PRO A 9 33.43 3.16 -0.37
N SER A 10 33.72 4.42 -0.68
CA SER A 10 32.79 5.56 -0.63
C SER A 10 31.78 5.62 -1.78
N ASP A 11 31.94 4.83 -2.86
CA ASP A 11 31.11 4.93 -4.06
C ASP A 11 30.08 3.80 -4.22
N LEU A 12 29.96 2.92 -3.23
CA LEU A 12 28.87 1.93 -3.23
C LEU A 12 27.57 2.63 -2.81
N PRO A 13 26.49 2.51 -3.60
CA PRO A 13 25.19 3.04 -3.21
C PRO A 13 24.82 2.44 -1.85
N LEU A 14 24.43 3.31 -0.90
CA LEU A 14 23.99 2.87 0.43
C LEU A 14 22.87 1.84 0.27
N LEU A 15 23.16 0.59 0.57
CA LEU A 15 22.18 -0.49 0.52
C LEU A 15 21.02 -0.17 1.47
N PRO A 16 19.76 -0.49 1.11
CA PRO A 16 18.65 -0.40 2.04
C PRO A 16 18.97 -1.16 3.34
N GLN A 17 18.54 -0.62 4.45
CA GLN A 17 18.69 -1.28 5.75
C GLN A 17 17.56 -2.25 6.08
N ILE A 18 16.43 -2.13 5.38
CA ILE A 18 15.22 -2.91 5.61
C ILE A 18 14.77 -3.54 4.29
N TYR A 19 14.42 -4.81 4.38
CA TYR A 19 13.97 -5.62 3.25
C TYR A 19 12.70 -6.36 3.61
N ARG A 20 11.94 -6.78 2.60
CA ARG A 20 10.89 -7.80 2.77
C ARG A 20 11.49 -9.17 2.53
N LEU A 21 11.22 -10.09 3.44
CA LEU A 21 11.63 -11.48 3.32
C LEU A 21 10.76 -12.18 2.28
N ALA A 22 11.36 -12.56 1.15
CA ALA A 22 10.65 -13.27 0.09
C ALA A 22 10.55 -14.77 0.39
N SER A 23 11.63 -15.36 0.86
CA SER A 23 11.69 -16.77 1.27
C SER A 23 12.79 -16.97 2.30
N VAL A 24 12.65 -18.00 3.12
CA VAL A 24 13.67 -18.50 4.03
C VAL A 24 13.65 -20.03 4.05
N ASN A 25 14.82 -20.63 3.98
CA ASN A 25 15.03 -22.05 4.12
C ASN A 25 16.06 -22.30 5.23
N SER A 26 15.90 -23.36 5.99
CA SER A 26 16.79 -23.71 7.08
C SER A 26 17.03 -25.23 7.07
N HIS A 27 18.26 -25.66 7.26
CA HIS A 27 18.63 -27.06 7.40
C HIS A 27 19.63 -27.21 8.54
N ALA A 28 19.54 -28.30 9.27
CA ALA A 28 20.51 -28.62 10.34
C ALA A 28 21.68 -29.42 9.76
N ASP A 29 22.88 -29.17 10.23
CA ASP A 29 24.04 -30.03 10.02
C ASP A 29 24.10 -31.16 11.05
N ALA A 30 25.09 -32.04 10.91
CA ALA A 30 25.30 -33.16 11.83
C ALA A 30 25.63 -32.75 13.29
N ALA A 31 26.05 -31.51 13.50
CA ALA A 31 26.35 -30.94 14.82
C ALA A 31 25.14 -30.20 15.42
N GLY A 32 24.00 -30.19 14.72
CA GLY A 32 22.79 -29.52 15.16
C GLY A 32 22.79 -27.98 14.94
N CYS A 33 23.78 -27.45 14.19
CA CYS A 33 23.78 -26.06 13.77
C CYS A 33 22.82 -25.85 12.60
N LEU A 34 21.98 -24.82 12.67
CA LEU A 34 21.05 -24.46 11.61
C LEU A 34 21.74 -23.50 10.63
N HIS A 35 21.76 -23.91 9.37
CA HIS A 35 22.19 -23.08 8.26
C HIS A 35 20.97 -22.51 7.55
N HIS A 36 20.91 -21.18 7.43
CA HIS A 36 19.78 -20.46 6.88
C HIS A 36 20.18 -19.82 5.56
N THR A 37 19.25 -19.84 4.62
CA THR A 37 19.32 -19.05 3.38
C THR A 37 18.01 -18.29 3.22
N ALA A 38 18.09 -16.98 3.01
CA ALA A 38 16.91 -16.13 2.80
C ALA A 38 17.07 -15.29 1.55
N HIS A 39 15.96 -15.06 0.84
CA HIS A 39 15.90 -14.08 -0.23
C HIS A 39 15.28 -12.79 0.31
N LEU A 40 16.04 -11.71 0.26
CA LEU A 40 15.69 -10.37 0.74
C LEU A 40 15.39 -9.47 -0.45
N PHE A 41 14.28 -8.75 -0.39
CA PHE A 41 13.82 -7.90 -1.48
C PHE A 41 13.58 -6.46 -1.06
N HIS A 42 14.12 -5.55 -1.83
CA HIS A 42 13.80 -4.14 -1.91
C HIS A 42 14.03 -3.70 -3.36
N THR A 43 13.30 -2.73 -3.89
CA THR A 43 13.45 -2.30 -5.30
C THR A 43 14.85 -1.81 -5.65
N GLN A 44 15.60 -1.29 -4.66
CA GLN A 44 16.98 -0.83 -4.84
C GLN A 44 18.01 -1.96 -4.73
N ALA A 45 17.70 -3.07 -4.05
CA ALA A 45 18.61 -4.19 -3.90
C ALA A 45 17.86 -5.48 -3.56
N SER A 46 18.17 -6.54 -4.26
CA SER A 46 17.61 -7.88 -4.02
C SER A 46 18.74 -8.90 -4.03
N PHE A 47 18.83 -9.70 -2.96
CA PHE A 47 19.92 -10.67 -2.83
C PHE A 47 19.55 -11.85 -1.93
N LYS A 48 20.34 -12.91 -2.02
CA LYS A 48 20.29 -14.03 -1.07
C LYS A 48 21.26 -13.77 0.08
N ALA A 49 20.80 -13.93 1.30
CA ALA A 49 21.60 -13.86 2.52
C ALA A 49 21.74 -15.25 3.14
N CYS A 50 22.89 -15.54 3.76
CA CYS A 50 23.11 -16.76 4.50
C CYS A 50 23.71 -16.48 5.88
N TRP A 51 23.32 -17.27 6.88
CA TRP A 51 23.85 -17.22 8.25
C TRP A 51 23.62 -18.56 8.94
N SER A 52 24.27 -18.73 10.07
CA SER A 52 24.09 -19.91 10.93
C SER A 52 23.59 -19.51 12.32
N SER A 53 22.79 -20.37 12.94
CA SER A 53 22.29 -20.19 14.30
C SER A 53 22.06 -21.52 15.00
N ARG A 54 21.87 -21.49 16.33
CA ARG A 54 21.49 -22.68 17.11
C ARG A 54 19.98 -22.86 17.26
N GLN A 55 19.19 -21.84 16.91
CA GLN A 55 17.73 -21.83 17.09
C GLN A 55 17.03 -21.28 15.87
N LEU A 56 15.90 -21.86 15.54
CA LEU A 56 15.00 -21.35 14.50
C LEU A 56 14.19 -20.15 15.05
N ASP A 57 14.25 -19.03 14.36
CA ASP A 57 13.33 -17.91 14.65
C ASP A 57 12.03 -18.09 13.87
N ALA A 58 10.97 -18.56 14.55
CA ALA A 58 9.65 -18.81 13.96
C ALA A 58 8.98 -17.53 13.40
N ARG A 59 9.47 -16.33 13.72
CA ARG A 59 8.97 -15.06 13.15
C ARG A 59 9.46 -14.84 11.72
N LEU A 60 10.55 -15.51 11.30
CA LEU A 60 11.06 -15.42 9.93
C LEU A 60 10.16 -16.21 8.97
N ARG A 61 9.23 -15.51 8.38
CA ARG A 61 8.30 -16.05 7.37
C ARG A 61 8.19 -15.10 6.19
N SER A 62 7.82 -15.61 5.02
CA SER A 62 7.62 -14.77 3.84
C SER A 62 6.66 -13.61 4.13
N GLY A 63 7.00 -12.43 3.62
CA GLY A 63 6.20 -11.21 3.77
C GLY A 63 6.57 -10.34 4.96
N VAL A 64 7.38 -10.81 5.96
CA VAL A 64 7.81 -9.96 7.07
C VAL A 64 8.91 -9.00 6.66
N LEU A 65 9.02 -7.88 7.38
CA LEU A 65 10.08 -6.90 7.22
C LEU A 65 11.26 -7.26 8.11
N VAL A 66 12.45 -7.23 7.54
CA VAL A 66 13.69 -7.68 8.19
C VAL A 66 14.84 -6.73 7.93
N SER A 67 15.80 -6.71 8.84
CA SER A 67 17.08 -6.00 8.70
C SER A 67 18.23 -6.97 8.83
N PRO A 68 19.11 -7.12 7.82
CA PRO A 68 20.32 -7.91 7.94
C PRO A 68 21.34 -7.21 8.86
N ARG A 69 21.98 -7.97 9.75
CA ARG A 69 23.15 -7.54 10.52
C ARG A 69 24.39 -8.14 9.88
N TRP A 70 25.22 -7.30 9.31
CA TRP A 70 26.40 -7.72 8.56
C TRP A 70 27.49 -8.24 9.50
N SER A 71 28.21 -9.28 9.08
CA SER A 71 29.31 -9.89 9.83
C SER A 71 30.69 -9.36 9.42
N GLY A 72 30.75 -8.35 8.55
CA GLY A 72 31.95 -7.79 7.96
C GLY A 72 31.77 -7.51 6.47
N PRO A 73 32.83 -7.19 5.69
CA PRO A 73 32.70 -7.03 4.24
C PRO A 73 32.22 -8.35 3.65
N GLY A 74 30.96 -8.31 3.19
CA GLY A 74 30.21 -9.48 2.75
C GLY A 74 30.94 -10.24 1.64
N ARG A 75 31.46 -11.43 1.94
CA ARG A 75 31.89 -12.37 0.91
C ARG A 75 30.70 -13.16 0.45
N SER A 76 30.51 -13.21 -0.86
CA SER A 76 29.55 -14.09 -1.48
C SER A 76 30.14 -15.50 -1.55
N GLU A 77 29.57 -16.44 -0.81
CA GLU A 77 29.78 -17.86 -1.05
C GLU A 77 28.55 -18.36 -1.82
N ASN A 78 28.76 -18.98 -2.97
CA ASN A 78 27.68 -19.55 -3.79
C ASN A 78 26.55 -18.57 -4.15
N GLY A 79 26.86 -17.28 -4.38
CA GLY A 79 25.87 -16.27 -4.71
C GLY A 79 25.01 -15.76 -3.52
N CYS A 80 25.40 -16.11 -2.29
CA CYS A 80 24.78 -15.64 -1.07
C CYS A 80 25.69 -14.67 -0.31
N LEU A 81 25.16 -13.59 0.22
CA LEU A 81 25.87 -12.68 1.09
C LEU A 81 25.82 -13.19 2.54
N ALA A 82 27.01 -13.33 3.16
CA ALA A 82 27.10 -13.74 4.56
C ALA A 82 26.65 -12.60 5.48
N ILE A 83 25.75 -12.89 6.41
CA ILE A 83 25.30 -11.96 7.45
C ILE A 83 25.50 -12.61 8.84
N ALA A 84 25.63 -11.80 9.88
CA ALA A 84 25.70 -12.31 11.25
C ALA A 84 24.33 -12.87 11.71
N ARG A 85 23.26 -12.18 11.37
CA ARG A 85 21.89 -12.60 11.67
C ARG A 85 20.87 -11.78 10.86
N LEU A 86 19.66 -12.29 10.77
CA LEU A 86 18.50 -11.58 10.25
C LEU A 86 17.57 -11.19 11.40
N VAL A 87 17.18 -9.92 11.47
CA VAL A 87 16.35 -9.37 12.55
C VAL A 87 14.98 -8.99 12.01
N VAL A 88 13.92 -9.56 12.58
CA VAL A 88 12.54 -9.17 12.26
C VAL A 88 12.24 -7.79 12.86
N LEU A 89 11.68 -6.89 12.07
CA LEU A 89 11.26 -5.58 12.54
C LEU A 89 9.83 -5.67 13.11
N GLU A 90 9.74 -5.53 14.42
CA GLU A 90 8.46 -5.62 15.15
C GLU A 90 7.71 -4.28 15.20
N ARG A 91 8.43 -3.16 15.02
CA ARG A 91 7.86 -1.81 15.11
C ARG A 91 7.93 -1.09 13.77
N PRO A 92 6.87 -0.36 13.40
CA PRO A 92 6.89 0.46 12.20
C PRO A 92 7.91 1.61 12.34
N VAL A 93 8.50 1.97 11.21
CA VAL A 93 9.41 3.12 11.06
C VAL A 93 8.94 3.99 9.91
N ALA A 94 9.14 5.30 10.02
CA ALA A 94 8.68 6.27 9.04
C ALA A 94 9.56 6.35 7.77
N GLU A 95 10.79 5.86 7.86
CA GLU A 95 11.81 5.97 6.82
C GLU A 95 11.66 4.92 5.73
N LEU A 96 10.95 3.82 6.03
CA LEU A 96 10.76 2.73 5.08
C LEU A 96 9.64 3.03 4.09
N GLY A 97 9.95 3.17 2.82
CA GLY A 97 8.96 3.15 1.73
C GLY A 97 8.40 1.74 1.54
N LEU A 98 7.27 1.40 2.16
CA LEU A 98 6.68 0.05 2.09
C LEU A 98 6.47 -0.42 0.66
N PHE A 99 6.07 0.48 -0.25
CA PHE A 99 5.84 0.15 -1.66
C PHE A 99 7.10 -0.27 -2.40
N GLN A 100 8.29 0.09 -1.90
CA GLN A 100 9.57 -0.38 -2.43
C GLN A 100 9.92 -1.81 -1.99
N THR A 101 9.14 -2.38 -1.08
CA THR A 101 9.35 -3.74 -0.57
C THR A 101 8.32 -4.75 -1.09
N VAL A 102 7.44 -4.34 -2.00
CA VAL A 102 6.42 -5.23 -2.61
C VAL A 102 7.12 -6.30 -3.42
N LEU A 103 6.88 -7.57 -3.07
CA LEU A 103 7.56 -8.69 -3.72
C LEU A 103 7.08 -8.86 -5.17
N PRO A 104 7.98 -9.16 -6.12
CA PRO A 104 7.61 -9.42 -7.52
C PRO A 104 6.53 -10.51 -7.66
N GLY A 105 6.57 -11.52 -6.79
CA GLY A 105 5.57 -12.60 -6.76
C GLY A 105 4.14 -12.15 -6.39
N TRP A 106 3.94 -10.91 -5.92
CA TRP A 106 2.61 -10.35 -5.71
C TRP A 106 1.98 -9.82 -7.00
N GLN A 107 2.74 -9.75 -8.10
CA GLN A 107 2.27 -9.38 -9.44
C GLN A 107 1.59 -8.00 -9.49
N VAL A 108 2.10 -7.04 -8.74
CA VAL A 108 1.66 -5.64 -8.79
C VAL A 108 2.51 -4.89 -9.81
N GLU A 109 1.88 -4.13 -10.67
CA GLU A 109 2.54 -3.35 -11.71
C GLU A 109 3.56 -2.35 -11.12
N PRO A 110 4.83 -2.33 -11.59
CA PRO A 110 5.85 -1.44 -11.05
C PRO A 110 5.48 0.05 -11.12
N ALA A 111 4.75 0.47 -12.15
CA ALA A 111 4.29 1.85 -12.30
C ALA A 111 3.33 2.27 -11.16
N LEU A 112 2.44 1.38 -10.72
CA LEU A 112 1.57 1.64 -9.55
C LEU A 112 2.40 1.80 -8.29
N LEU A 113 3.40 0.95 -8.07
CA LEU A 113 4.27 1.03 -6.88
C LEU A 113 5.09 2.32 -6.86
N GLN A 114 5.56 2.77 -8.01
CA GLN A 114 6.27 4.06 -8.12
C GLN A 114 5.34 5.24 -7.82
N ARG A 115 4.11 5.23 -8.33
CA ARG A 115 3.08 6.25 -8.02
C ARG A 115 2.81 6.27 -6.51
N ALA A 116 2.56 5.10 -5.91
CA ALA A 116 2.32 4.97 -4.47
C ALA A 116 3.50 5.51 -3.63
N HIS A 117 4.73 5.17 -4.03
CA HIS A 117 5.92 5.65 -3.33
C HIS A 117 6.09 7.18 -3.44
N ARG A 118 5.79 7.79 -4.60
CA ARG A 118 5.83 9.26 -4.75
C ARG A 118 4.83 9.97 -3.84
N LEU A 119 3.62 9.43 -3.67
CA LEU A 119 2.63 9.98 -2.75
C LEU A 119 3.08 9.80 -1.29
N TRP A 120 3.59 8.61 -0.97
CA TRP A 120 4.07 8.29 0.38
C TRP A 120 5.23 9.19 0.82
N ILE A 121 6.25 9.40 -0.02
CA ILE A 121 7.45 10.20 0.34
C ILE A 121 7.12 11.69 0.53
N ALA A 122 6.06 12.18 -0.11
CA ALA A 122 5.58 13.54 0.04
C ALA A 122 4.86 13.79 1.38
N LEU A 123 4.48 12.75 2.12
CA LEU A 123 3.83 12.87 3.41
C LEU A 123 4.81 13.29 4.52
N PRO A 124 4.36 14.06 5.53
CA PRO A 124 5.12 14.29 6.76
C PRO A 124 5.50 13.00 7.47
N VAL A 125 6.57 13.03 8.26
CA VAL A 125 7.12 11.84 8.96
C VAL A 125 6.06 11.12 9.80
N SER A 126 5.25 11.85 10.57
CA SER A 126 4.19 11.25 11.39
C SER A 126 3.09 10.56 10.58
N HIS A 127 2.75 11.11 9.41
CA HIS A 127 1.78 10.53 8.49
C HIS A 127 2.33 9.28 7.81
N ARG A 128 3.62 9.30 7.39
CA ARG A 128 4.30 8.10 6.88
C ARG A 128 4.35 6.99 7.92
N LEU A 129 4.65 7.34 9.18
CA LEU A 129 4.67 6.38 10.28
C LEU A 129 3.28 5.75 10.49
N LEU A 130 2.21 6.54 10.45
CA LEU A 130 0.85 6.02 10.58
C LEU A 130 0.49 5.08 9.42
N LEU A 131 0.72 5.48 8.18
CA LEU A 131 0.47 4.63 7.00
C LEU A 131 1.26 3.32 7.10
N ASN A 132 2.55 3.39 7.44
CA ASN A 132 3.39 2.21 7.62
C ASN A 132 2.87 1.33 8.77
N ALA A 133 2.38 1.91 9.87
CA ALA A 133 1.84 1.16 11.00
C ALA A 133 0.60 0.33 10.62
N LEU A 134 -0.28 0.86 9.79
CA LEU A 134 -1.45 0.14 9.30
C LEU A 134 -1.06 -1.07 8.43
N PHE A 135 -0.01 -0.91 7.62
CA PHE A 135 0.45 -1.91 6.65
C PHE A 135 1.73 -2.66 7.07
N TRP A 136 2.11 -2.58 8.36
CA TRP A 136 3.27 -3.31 8.88
C TRP A 136 3.08 -4.83 8.84
N ASP A 137 1.84 -5.28 8.95
CA ASP A 137 1.46 -6.66 8.67
C ASP A 137 1.58 -6.94 7.16
N GLY A 138 2.49 -7.84 6.79
CA GLY A 138 2.80 -8.12 5.40
C GLY A 138 1.64 -8.75 4.64
N GLU A 139 0.77 -9.53 5.29
CA GLU A 139 -0.39 -10.14 4.64
C GLU A 139 -1.49 -9.11 4.39
N ARG A 140 -1.76 -8.22 5.35
CA ARG A 140 -2.66 -7.09 5.17
C ARG A 140 -2.19 -6.19 4.02
N PHE A 141 -0.90 -5.86 4.02
CA PHE A 141 -0.31 -5.05 2.94
C PHE A 141 -0.40 -5.73 1.58
N ARG A 142 -0.13 -7.03 1.51
CA ARG A 142 -0.28 -7.80 0.29
C ARG A 142 -1.71 -7.75 -0.24
N ARG A 143 -2.71 -7.99 0.63
CA ARG A 143 -4.13 -7.93 0.24
C ARG A 143 -4.53 -6.54 -0.24
N PHE A 144 -4.07 -5.49 0.42
CA PHE A 144 -4.29 -4.11 -0.03
C PHE A 144 -3.73 -3.87 -1.44
N CYS A 145 -2.50 -4.32 -1.70
CA CYS A 145 -1.84 -4.11 -2.99
C CYS A 145 -2.41 -4.97 -4.12
N THR A 146 -2.98 -6.16 -3.82
CA THR A 146 -3.37 -7.14 -4.84
C THR A 146 -4.89 -7.33 -4.97
N GLY A 147 -5.67 -6.84 -4.02
CA GLY A 147 -7.13 -7.01 -3.98
C GLY A 147 -7.87 -6.11 -4.96
N PRO A 148 -9.14 -6.44 -5.25
CA PRO A 148 -10.03 -5.60 -6.04
C PRO A 148 -10.56 -4.44 -5.19
N SER A 149 -11.00 -3.35 -5.85
CA SER A 149 -11.73 -2.27 -5.19
C SER A 149 -13.22 -2.61 -5.00
N SER A 150 -13.79 -3.41 -5.90
CA SER A 150 -15.18 -3.87 -5.82
C SER A 150 -15.31 -5.27 -6.41
N MET A 151 -16.45 -5.92 -6.17
CA MET A 151 -16.72 -7.27 -6.72
C MET A 151 -17.20 -7.21 -8.18
N GLU A 152 -18.01 -6.22 -8.53
CA GLU A 152 -18.66 -6.11 -9.84
C GLU A 152 -18.66 -4.68 -10.39
N GLY A 153 -18.25 -3.71 -9.59
CA GLY A 153 -18.25 -2.30 -9.92
C GLY A 153 -17.00 -1.84 -10.66
N HIS A 154 -16.44 -0.72 -10.20
CA HIS A 154 -15.20 -0.16 -10.70
C HIS A 154 -13.98 -0.91 -10.13
N HIS A 155 -12.88 -0.93 -10.87
CA HIS A 155 -11.59 -1.51 -10.45
C HIS A 155 -11.72 -2.92 -9.82
N HIS A 156 -12.47 -3.83 -10.48
CA HIS A 156 -12.67 -5.20 -10.01
C HIS A 156 -11.49 -6.15 -10.32
N ASP A 157 -10.50 -5.68 -11.08
CA ASP A 157 -9.32 -6.42 -11.49
C ASP A 157 -8.31 -6.59 -10.33
N PRO A 158 -7.32 -7.48 -10.47
CA PRO A 158 -6.19 -7.56 -9.56
C PRO A 158 -5.48 -6.20 -9.40
N ALA A 159 -5.08 -5.88 -8.16
CA ALA A 159 -4.55 -4.58 -7.77
C ALA A 159 -5.52 -3.38 -7.98
N GLY A 160 -6.80 -3.66 -8.23
CA GLY A 160 -7.83 -2.63 -8.42
C GLY A 160 -7.97 -1.70 -7.24
N ASN A 161 -7.86 -2.23 -6.01
CA ASN A 161 -7.90 -1.40 -4.80
C ASN A 161 -6.74 -0.40 -4.73
N LEU A 162 -5.53 -0.85 -5.03
CA LEU A 162 -4.36 0.05 -5.07
C LEU A 162 -4.51 1.09 -6.19
N ARG A 163 -4.94 0.69 -7.40
CA ARG A 163 -5.16 1.59 -8.54
C ARG A 163 -6.16 2.68 -8.20
N HIS A 164 -7.34 2.30 -7.71
CA HIS A 164 -8.37 3.23 -7.25
C HIS A 164 -7.85 4.19 -6.17
N THR A 165 -7.21 3.65 -5.13
CA THR A 165 -6.63 4.45 -4.05
C THR A 165 -5.65 5.52 -4.57
N LEU A 166 -4.80 5.16 -5.55
CA LEU A 166 -3.83 6.09 -6.12
C LEU A 166 -4.51 7.17 -6.99
N GLU A 167 -5.50 6.80 -7.79
CA GLU A 167 -6.29 7.75 -8.58
C GLU A 167 -6.97 8.78 -7.69
N VAL A 168 -7.63 8.31 -6.63
CA VAL A 168 -8.28 9.18 -5.64
C VAL A 168 -7.25 10.10 -4.96
N ALA A 169 -6.11 9.56 -4.52
CA ALA A 169 -5.08 10.35 -3.84
C ALA A 169 -4.41 11.40 -4.75
N GLU A 170 -4.20 11.08 -6.02
CA GLU A 170 -3.67 12.02 -7.01
C GLU A 170 -4.68 13.11 -7.36
N GLN A 171 -5.97 12.77 -7.49
CA GLN A 171 -7.05 13.75 -7.70
C GLN A 171 -7.19 14.66 -6.47
N VAL A 172 -7.21 14.12 -5.25
CA VAL A 172 -7.24 14.91 -4.01
C VAL A 172 -6.05 15.86 -3.95
N ARG A 173 -4.85 15.38 -4.25
CA ARG A 173 -3.64 16.23 -4.29
C ARG A 173 -3.79 17.37 -5.30
N ALA A 174 -4.26 17.08 -6.51
CA ALA A 174 -4.46 18.09 -7.55
C ALA A 174 -5.53 19.11 -7.14
N LEU A 175 -6.66 18.64 -6.59
CA LEU A 175 -7.74 19.50 -6.11
C LEU A 175 -7.33 20.35 -4.89
N ALA A 176 -6.43 19.86 -4.04
CA ALA A 176 -5.92 20.59 -2.87
C ALA A 176 -4.86 21.65 -3.24
N THR A 177 -4.22 21.52 -4.41
CA THR A 177 -3.27 22.51 -4.89
C THR A 177 -3.97 23.86 -5.02
N ASP A 178 -3.30 24.94 -4.61
CA ASP A 178 -3.79 26.33 -4.64
C ASP A 178 -4.97 26.62 -3.67
N ARG A 179 -5.29 25.69 -2.75
CA ARG A 179 -6.31 25.90 -1.71
C ARG A 179 -5.66 26.02 -0.33
N ALA A 180 -5.30 27.22 0.07
CA ALA A 180 -4.59 27.50 1.33
C ALA A 180 -5.36 27.07 2.60
N TYR A 181 -6.67 26.84 2.51
CA TYR A 181 -7.52 26.39 3.61
C TYR A 181 -7.62 24.85 3.71
N VAL A 182 -6.94 24.09 2.84
CA VAL A 182 -6.90 22.63 2.83
C VAL A 182 -5.56 22.15 3.36
N ASP A 183 -5.56 21.25 4.33
CA ASP A 183 -4.37 20.49 4.68
C ASP A 183 -4.16 19.36 3.65
N GLN A 184 -3.33 19.66 2.64
CA GLN A 184 -3.05 18.73 1.55
C GLN A 184 -2.45 17.41 2.06
N ALA A 185 -1.58 17.45 3.08
CA ALA A 185 -0.93 16.24 3.58
C ALA A 185 -1.93 15.32 4.29
N LEU A 186 -2.84 15.90 5.08
CA LEU A 186 -3.92 15.16 5.73
C LEU A 186 -4.91 14.60 4.71
N ALA A 187 -5.31 15.38 3.71
CA ALA A 187 -6.22 14.96 2.65
C ALA A 187 -5.63 13.79 1.83
N VAL A 188 -4.36 13.87 1.44
CA VAL A 188 -3.67 12.78 0.72
C VAL A 188 -3.51 11.54 1.60
N LEU A 189 -3.18 11.68 2.89
CA LEU A 189 -3.14 10.54 3.81
C LEU A 189 -4.50 9.86 3.91
N ALA A 190 -5.58 10.63 4.09
CA ALA A 190 -6.92 10.10 4.14
C ALA A 190 -7.31 9.37 2.84
N ALA A 191 -6.95 9.93 1.69
CA ALA A 191 -7.16 9.29 0.39
C ALA A 191 -6.39 7.97 0.24
N LEU A 192 -5.15 7.88 0.74
CA LEU A 192 -4.37 6.64 0.73
C LEU A 192 -4.94 5.57 1.69
N LEU A 193 -5.76 5.96 2.65
CA LEU A 193 -6.30 5.07 3.68
C LEU A 193 -7.78 4.73 3.50
N HIS A 194 -8.58 5.53 2.76
CA HIS A 194 -10.04 5.44 2.76
C HIS A 194 -10.58 4.03 2.47
N ASP A 195 -9.95 3.34 1.54
CA ASP A 195 -10.30 1.98 1.11
C ASP A 195 -9.35 0.89 1.64
N ALA A 196 -8.44 1.22 2.56
CA ALA A 196 -7.48 0.26 3.11
C ALA A 196 -8.17 -0.96 3.77
N GLY A 197 -9.34 -0.77 4.37
CA GLY A 197 -10.13 -1.83 5.00
C GLY A 197 -10.61 -2.92 4.04
N LYS A 198 -10.65 -2.65 2.74
CA LYS A 198 -10.98 -3.65 1.70
C LYS A 198 -9.99 -4.82 1.68
N ALA A 199 -8.79 -4.65 2.21
CA ALA A 199 -7.83 -5.74 2.43
C ALA A 199 -8.38 -6.86 3.34
N GLU A 200 -9.36 -6.58 4.20
CA GLU A 200 -10.06 -7.59 5.02
C GLU A 200 -11.52 -7.77 4.63
N GLU A 201 -12.08 -6.89 3.83
CA GLU A 201 -13.45 -7.00 3.33
C GLU A 201 -13.57 -8.12 2.31
N TYR A 202 -12.57 -8.29 1.45
CA TYR A 202 -12.56 -9.32 0.42
C TYR A 202 -11.58 -10.46 0.74
N ARG A 203 -11.98 -11.68 0.38
CA ARG A 203 -11.13 -12.88 0.49
C ARG A 203 -11.10 -13.63 -0.83
N ARG A 204 -9.92 -14.14 -1.19
CA ARG A 204 -9.77 -15.04 -2.32
C ARG A 204 -10.30 -16.41 -1.93
N ARG A 205 -11.20 -16.98 -2.72
CA ARG A 205 -11.75 -18.32 -2.55
C ARG A 205 -10.79 -19.38 -3.12
N ALA A 206 -11.07 -20.65 -2.83
CA ALA A 206 -10.27 -21.77 -3.34
C ALA A 206 -10.28 -21.86 -4.88
N ASP A 207 -11.36 -21.45 -5.52
CA ASP A 207 -11.52 -21.39 -6.99
C ASP A 207 -10.81 -20.19 -7.63
N GLY A 208 -10.12 -19.36 -6.82
CA GLY A 208 -9.43 -18.18 -7.27
C GLY A 208 -10.32 -16.93 -7.42
N SER A 209 -11.64 -17.05 -7.27
CA SER A 209 -12.57 -15.89 -7.27
C SER A 209 -12.44 -15.08 -5.98
N TRP A 210 -12.94 -13.84 -6.02
CA TRP A 210 -13.08 -13.03 -4.83
C TRP A 210 -14.47 -13.19 -4.22
N GLY A 211 -14.54 -13.11 -2.90
CA GLY A 211 -15.80 -13.14 -2.15
C GLY A 211 -15.72 -12.23 -0.94
N MET A 212 -16.87 -11.76 -0.49
CA MET A 212 -16.94 -10.96 0.71
C MET A 212 -16.70 -11.83 1.94
N SER A 213 -15.84 -11.36 2.85
CA SER A 213 -15.58 -11.99 4.15
C SER A 213 -16.72 -11.71 5.13
N ASP A 214 -16.76 -12.44 6.26
CA ASP A 214 -17.71 -12.11 7.34
C ASP A 214 -17.47 -10.72 7.92
N ARG A 215 -16.20 -10.31 8.04
CA ARG A 215 -15.86 -8.95 8.45
C ARG A 215 -16.38 -7.91 7.47
N GLY A 216 -16.28 -8.17 6.16
CA GLY A 216 -16.84 -7.31 5.12
C GLY A 216 -18.35 -7.15 5.24
N ARG A 217 -19.07 -8.25 5.54
CA ARG A 217 -20.53 -8.26 5.68
C ARG A 217 -21.04 -7.60 6.95
N LEU A 218 -20.30 -7.75 8.05
CA LEU A 218 -20.75 -7.30 9.38
C LEU A 218 -20.24 -5.90 9.74
N ILE A 219 -19.04 -5.53 9.30
CA ILE A 219 -18.33 -4.33 9.74
C ILE A 219 -18.07 -3.37 8.56
N GLY A 220 -17.68 -3.91 7.40
CA GLY A 220 -17.33 -3.14 6.22
C GLY A 220 -15.94 -2.47 6.32
N HIS A 221 -15.44 -1.98 5.18
CA HIS A 221 -14.08 -1.42 5.07
C HIS A 221 -13.90 -0.10 5.83
N ARG A 222 -14.91 0.79 5.84
CA ARG A 222 -14.81 2.10 6.51
C ARG A 222 -14.60 1.97 8.02
N THR A 223 -15.42 1.17 8.69
CA THR A 223 -15.25 0.91 10.12
C THR A 223 -13.94 0.19 10.41
N THR A 224 -13.56 -0.75 9.53
CA THR A 224 -12.28 -1.47 9.64
C THR A 224 -11.08 -0.52 9.58
N VAL A 225 -11.05 0.45 8.66
CA VAL A 225 -9.93 1.39 8.58
C VAL A 225 -9.90 2.36 9.76
N ILE A 226 -11.06 2.80 10.25
CA ILE A 226 -11.15 3.65 11.46
C ILE A 226 -10.57 2.91 12.68
N GLU A 227 -10.95 1.64 12.87
CA GLU A 227 -10.40 0.78 13.93
C GLU A 227 -8.87 0.66 13.81
N TRP A 228 -8.35 0.43 12.60
CA TRP A 228 -6.91 0.32 12.39
C TRP A 228 -6.17 1.62 12.67
N VAL A 229 -6.71 2.76 12.25
CA VAL A 229 -6.10 4.08 12.51
C VAL A 229 -6.03 4.33 14.01
N ALA A 230 -7.15 4.23 14.71
CA ALA A 230 -7.20 4.43 16.16
C ALA A 230 -6.30 3.43 16.91
N GLY A 231 -6.34 2.15 16.53
CA GLY A 231 -5.50 1.11 17.09
C GLY A 231 -4.00 1.33 16.86
N ALA A 232 -3.60 1.79 15.66
CA ALA A 232 -2.20 2.09 15.36
C ALA A 232 -1.68 3.28 16.14
N ILE A 233 -2.47 4.36 16.22
CA ILE A 233 -2.12 5.57 17.01
C ILE A 233 -1.91 5.18 18.48
N ALA A 234 -2.85 4.44 19.07
CA ALA A 234 -2.75 4.02 20.46
C ALA A 234 -1.58 3.05 20.71
N ARG A 235 -1.46 2.00 19.89
CA ARG A 235 -0.44 0.95 20.06
C ARG A 235 0.98 1.48 19.92
N TRP A 236 1.21 2.33 18.90
CA TRP A 236 2.55 2.80 18.57
C TRP A 236 2.82 4.20 19.11
N ARG A 237 1.86 4.80 19.82
CA ARG A 237 1.94 6.16 20.37
C ARG A 237 2.34 7.18 19.30
N ILE A 238 1.70 7.08 18.13
CA ILE A 238 1.96 7.97 17.01
C ILE A 238 1.40 9.35 17.34
N ARG A 239 2.25 10.37 17.24
CA ARG A 239 1.84 11.76 17.47
C ARG A 239 1.61 12.44 16.12
N LEU A 240 0.35 12.65 15.79
CA LEU A 240 -0.04 13.50 14.67
C LEU A 240 -0.06 14.97 15.11
N PRO A 241 -0.02 15.93 14.18
CA PRO A 241 -0.27 17.33 14.51
C PRO A 241 -1.61 17.52 15.21
N ALA A 242 -1.75 18.61 15.98
CA ALA A 242 -2.98 18.88 16.76
C ALA A 242 -4.21 18.89 15.84
N GLY A 243 -5.25 18.18 16.27
CA GLY A 243 -6.52 18.06 15.53
C GLY A 243 -6.52 17.06 14.38
N HIS A 244 -5.36 16.60 13.88
CA HIS A 244 -5.30 15.69 12.71
C HIS A 244 -5.90 14.31 12.99
N GLU A 245 -5.79 13.77 14.20
CA GLU A 245 -6.41 12.49 14.55
C GLU A 245 -7.94 12.56 14.40
N MET A 246 -8.56 13.56 15.01
CA MET A 246 -10.01 13.76 14.92
C MET A 246 -10.44 14.05 13.48
N ALA A 247 -9.72 14.92 12.78
CA ALA A 247 -10.03 15.26 11.40
C ALA A 247 -9.88 14.03 10.48
N LEU A 248 -8.82 13.21 10.64
CA LEU A 248 -8.62 11.99 9.86
C LEU A 248 -9.76 10.98 10.09
N LEU A 249 -10.15 10.76 11.35
CA LEU A 249 -11.27 9.86 11.68
C LEU A 249 -12.58 10.38 11.09
N HIS A 250 -12.81 11.71 11.13
CA HIS A 250 -13.97 12.32 10.47
C HIS A 250 -13.93 12.10 8.95
N ILE A 251 -12.81 12.39 8.27
CA ILE A 251 -12.68 12.24 6.82
C ILE A 251 -12.96 10.79 6.38
N LEU A 252 -12.42 9.80 7.12
CA LEU A 252 -12.60 8.38 6.82
C LEU A 252 -14.02 7.88 7.12
N GLY A 253 -14.69 8.48 8.12
CA GLY A 253 -16.03 8.09 8.55
C GLY A 253 -17.17 8.87 7.90
N ALA A 254 -16.89 10.02 7.28
CA ALA A 254 -17.93 10.86 6.69
C ALA A 254 -18.59 10.19 5.48
N VAL A 255 -19.91 10.34 5.38
CA VAL A 255 -20.72 9.78 4.29
C VAL A 255 -21.62 10.88 3.74
N ALA A 256 -21.43 11.24 2.48
CA ALA A 256 -22.28 12.22 1.81
C ALA A 256 -23.75 11.75 1.81
N HIS A 257 -24.66 12.67 2.13
CA HIS A 257 -26.10 12.43 2.23
C HIS A 257 -26.51 11.39 3.30
N ALA A 258 -25.65 11.17 4.32
CA ALA A 258 -26.01 10.29 5.43
C ALA A 258 -27.16 10.89 6.24
N PRO A 259 -28.23 10.12 6.51
CA PRO A 259 -29.28 10.59 7.42
C PRO A 259 -28.72 10.84 8.83
N ALA A 260 -29.02 11.99 9.41
CA ALA A 260 -28.48 12.41 10.73
C ALA A 260 -28.78 11.41 11.85
N TRP A 261 -29.92 10.70 11.77
CA TRP A 261 -30.33 9.69 12.77
C TRP A 261 -29.46 8.43 12.77
N MET A 262 -28.69 8.15 11.70
CA MET A 262 -27.76 7.01 11.66
C MET A 262 -26.50 7.21 12.50
N GLY A 263 -26.30 8.39 13.10
CA GLY A 263 -25.06 8.69 13.83
C GLY A 263 -23.85 8.96 12.97
N LEU A 264 -23.97 8.81 11.66
CA LEU A 264 -22.95 9.21 10.68
C LEU A 264 -22.97 10.73 10.47
N ARG A 265 -21.89 11.26 9.96
CA ARG A 265 -21.79 12.69 9.65
C ARG A 265 -21.51 12.87 8.17
N GLU A 266 -22.11 13.89 7.57
CA GLU A 266 -21.70 14.38 6.27
C GLU A 266 -20.29 15.00 6.35
N PRO A 267 -19.57 15.14 5.21
CA PRO A 267 -18.31 15.88 5.17
C PRO A 267 -18.47 17.29 5.78
N GLN A 268 -17.67 17.60 6.80
CA GLN A 268 -17.67 18.89 7.51
C GLN A 268 -16.34 19.63 7.36
N THR A 269 -15.34 19.01 6.70
CA THR A 269 -14.06 19.63 6.42
C THR A 269 -13.78 19.67 4.93
N PRO A 270 -13.00 20.65 4.45
CA PRO A 270 -12.64 20.70 3.02
C PRO A 270 -11.98 19.40 2.53
N GLU A 271 -11.15 18.78 3.35
CA GLU A 271 -10.47 17.53 3.03
C GLU A 271 -11.47 16.37 2.83
N ALA A 272 -12.52 16.31 3.66
CA ALA A 272 -13.57 15.30 3.54
C ALA A 272 -14.40 15.49 2.26
N GLU A 273 -14.71 16.74 1.91
CA GLU A 273 -15.38 17.07 0.64
C GLU A 273 -14.53 16.68 -0.57
N LEU A 274 -13.24 17.02 -0.55
CA LEU A 274 -12.32 16.68 -1.64
C LEU A 274 -12.19 15.16 -1.80
N LEU A 275 -12.08 14.42 -0.71
CA LEU A 275 -12.03 12.96 -0.75
C LEU A 275 -13.33 12.38 -1.34
N SER A 276 -14.48 12.81 -0.86
CA SER A 276 -15.79 12.36 -1.36
C SER A 276 -15.99 12.63 -2.85
N LEU A 277 -15.52 13.78 -3.34
CA LEU A 277 -15.56 14.14 -4.75
C LEU A 277 -14.63 13.25 -5.59
N ALA A 278 -13.38 13.09 -5.18
CA ALA A 278 -12.36 12.32 -5.89
C ALA A 278 -12.72 10.82 -5.95
N ASP A 279 -13.22 10.26 -4.86
CA ASP A 279 -13.67 8.86 -4.79
C ASP A 279 -14.80 8.59 -5.81
N ARG A 280 -15.82 9.45 -5.83
CA ARG A 280 -16.92 9.35 -6.82
C ARG A 280 -16.43 9.53 -8.25
N LEU A 281 -15.48 10.44 -8.49
CA LEU A 281 -14.94 10.70 -9.82
C LEU A 281 -14.17 9.48 -10.34
N SER A 282 -13.26 8.90 -9.54
CA SER A 282 -12.50 7.71 -9.95
C SER A 282 -13.41 6.52 -10.28
N GLY A 283 -14.43 6.25 -9.45
CA GLY A 283 -15.41 5.20 -9.74
C GLY A 283 -16.24 5.46 -10.99
N THR A 284 -16.59 6.73 -11.24
CA THR A 284 -17.32 7.14 -12.45
C THR A 284 -16.45 7.02 -13.69
N ASP A 285 -15.19 7.43 -13.63
CA ASP A 285 -14.26 7.42 -14.77
C ASP A 285 -13.98 5.99 -15.25
N ASP A 286 -13.74 5.05 -14.36
CA ASP A 286 -13.56 3.64 -14.71
C ASP A 286 -14.81 3.08 -15.44
N LEU A 287 -16.00 3.37 -14.91
CA LEU A 287 -17.24 2.95 -15.55
C LEU A 287 -17.44 3.63 -16.91
N MET A 288 -17.15 4.93 -17.03
CA MET A 288 -17.25 5.66 -18.31
C MET A 288 -16.30 5.08 -19.35
N GLN A 289 -15.05 4.80 -19.01
CA GLN A 289 -14.08 4.20 -19.94
C GLN A 289 -14.56 2.86 -20.52
N ARG A 290 -15.20 2.03 -19.69
CA ARG A 290 -15.71 0.71 -20.10
C ARG A 290 -17.02 0.76 -20.87
N LEU A 291 -17.86 1.76 -20.63
CA LEU A 291 -19.24 1.79 -21.12
C LEU A 291 -19.43 2.73 -22.30
N LEU A 292 -18.53 3.70 -22.49
CA LEU A 292 -18.60 4.59 -23.65
C LEU A 292 -18.30 3.83 -24.95
N PRO A 293 -19.06 4.10 -26.04
CA PRO A 293 -18.78 3.50 -27.34
C PRO A 293 -17.46 4.02 -27.93
N SER A 294 -16.89 3.32 -28.90
CA SER A 294 -15.68 3.76 -29.61
C SER A 294 -15.87 5.06 -30.40
N GLY A 295 -17.08 5.31 -30.90
CA GLY A 295 -17.48 6.54 -31.61
C GLY A 295 -18.49 7.37 -30.82
N ALA A 296 -19.02 8.44 -31.43
CA ALA A 296 -20.09 9.23 -30.85
C ALA A 296 -21.38 8.40 -30.64
N GLY A 297 -22.11 8.65 -29.56
CA GLY A 297 -23.37 7.98 -29.30
C GLY A 297 -23.50 7.46 -27.86
N TRP A 298 -24.57 6.68 -27.65
CA TRP A 298 -24.93 6.12 -26.35
C TRP A 298 -24.14 4.84 -26.06
N GLY A 299 -23.58 4.78 -24.86
CA GLY A 299 -22.98 3.58 -24.30
C GLY A 299 -23.98 2.62 -23.66
N ALA A 300 -23.48 1.55 -23.02
CA ALA A 300 -24.30 0.58 -22.31
C ALA A 300 -24.83 1.14 -20.98
N TYR A 301 -25.99 0.63 -20.53
CA TYR A 301 -26.49 0.90 -19.17
C TYR A 301 -25.69 0.12 -18.13
N HIS A 302 -25.42 0.74 -17.01
CA HIS A 302 -24.83 0.05 -15.87
C HIS A 302 -25.52 0.45 -14.55
N LYS A 303 -25.82 -0.55 -13.69
CA LYS A 303 -26.56 -0.34 -12.44
C LYS A 303 -25.88 0.65 -11.48
N HIS A 304 -24.55 0.62 -11.38
CA HIS A 304 -23.80 1.52 -10.49
C HIS A 304 -23.67 2.95 -11.06
N LEU A 305 -23.76 3.12 -12.38
CA LEU A 305 -23.83 4.45 -12.99
C LEU A 305 -25.25 5.02 -12.96
N GLY A 306 -26.28 4.14 -12.90
CA GLY A 306 -27.70 4.50 -12.91
C GLY A 306 -28.18 5.08 -14.24
N ARG A 307 -27.34 5.07 -15.28
CA ARG A 307 -27.61 5.68 -16.58
C ARG A 307 -26.75 5.05 -17.68
N ARG A 308 -27.06 5.44 -18.92
CA ARG A 308 -26.22 5.18 -20.09
C ARG A 308 -25.35 6.42 -20.34
N PRO A 309 -24.01 6.29 -20.49
CA PRO A 309 -23.18 7.42 -20.87
C PRO A 309 -23.33 7.77 -22.34
N TYR A 310 -23.08 9.01 -22.71
CA TYR A 310 -23.07 9.48 -24.09
C TYR A 310 -21.72 10.06 -24.47
N ARG A 311 -21.14 9.59 -25.57
CA ARG A 311 -19.90 10.15 -26.11
C ARG A 311 -20.26 11.22 -27.16
N VAL A 312 -19.79 12.43 -26.93
CA VAL A 312 -19.89 13.52 -27.91
C VAL A 312 -18.92 13.25 -29.05
N ALA A 313 -19.30 13.59 -30.29
CA ALA A 313 -18.38 13.53 -31.42
C ALA A 313 -17.16 14.44 -31.17
N ALA A 314 -15.98 13.96 -31.55
CA ALA A 314 -14.81 14.82 -31.53
C ALA A 314 -15.03 15.99 -32.52
N PRO A 315 -14.58 17.23 -32.20
CA PRO A 315 -14.59 18.30 -33.18
C PRO A 315 -13.79 17.86 -34.42
N GLU A 316 -14.32 18.10 -35.61
CA GLU A 316 -13.55 17.89 -36.84
C GLU A 316 -12.30 18.75 -36.76
N SER A 317 -11.13 18.11 -37.00
CA SER A 317 -9.86 18.83 -37.06
C SER A 317 -9.94 19.82 -38.25
N VAL A 318 -9.95 21.12 -37.92
CA VAL A 318 -9.88 22.22 -38.90
C VAL A 318 -8.48 22.32 -39.45
#